data_dd939dfe12679996a66fb223edb8ba91
#
_entry.id   dd939dfe12679996a66fb223edb8ba91
#
_cell.length_a   1.000
_cell.length_b   1.000
_cell.length_c   1.000
_cell.angle_alpha   90.00
_cell.angle_beta   90.00
_cell.angle_gamma   90.00
#
_symmetry.space_group_name_H-M   'P 1'
#
loop_
_entity.id
_entity.type
_entity.pdbx_description
1 polymer ?
#
loop_
_entity_poly.entity_id
_entity_poly.type
_entity_poly.pdbx_seq_one_letter_code
_entity_poly.pdbx_strand_id
1 'polypeptide(L)'
;MNITLTVDTYKGVDGSSLSSIRCNQIVQVYEMLELLGNKLLTYIDIQEEAQKQQLFGETNAKSAIRTFFPLLKKIGFVNYDDTFRANECFTELGILFVLACRAINNVSDKTPHKDIVLERLVNIKQCAQKQGLVEMYLNKEYENHNMWVALKLLKAFTIINWNYFLYALHCL
;
A
#
# COMPACT_ATOMS: atom_id res chain seq x y z
N MET A 1 -31.62 20.40 -10.35
CA MET A 1 -30.37 21.14 -10.55
C MET A 1 -29.41 20.23 -11.30
N ASN A 2 -29.16 20.49 -12.57
CA ASN A 2 -28.19 19.71 -13.36
C ASN A 2 -26.84 20.34 -13.16
N ILE A 3 -25.95 19.67 -12.43
CA ILE A 3 -24.57 20.07 -12.25
C ILE A 3 -23.78 19.46 -13.40
N THR A 4 -23.32 20.30 -14.32
CA THR A 4 -22.39 19.90 -15.37
C THR A 4 -20.99 19.96 -14.79
N LEU A 5 -20.37 18.78 -14.61
CA LEU A 5 -19.01 18.67 -14.11
C LEU A 5 -18.05 18.78 -15.30
N THR A 6 -17.33 19.86 -15.40
CA THR A 6 -16.13 19.96 -16.24
C THR A 6 -14.94 19.54 -15.40
N VAL A 7 -14.42 18.33 -15.65
CA VAL A 7 -13.20 17.84 -15.01
C VAL A 7 -12.01 18.34 -15.83
N ASP A 8 -11.55 19.57 -15.56
CA ASP A 8 -10.41 20.17 -16.29
C ASP A 8 -9.05 19.61 -15.83
N THR A 9 -9.00 18.96 -14.68
CA THR A 9 -7.77 18.32 -14.18
C THR A 9 -8.11 17.04 -13.45
N TYR A 10 -7.93 15.91 -14.12
CA TYR A 10 -7.92 14.60 -13.50
C TYR A 10 -6.62 14.45 -12.67
N LYS A 11 -6.69 14.73 -11.39
CA LYS A 11 -5.66 14.26 -10.46
C LYS A 11 -6.00 12.80 -10.20
N GLY A 12 -5.21 11.87 -10.76
CA GLY A 12 -5.47 10.45 -10.61
C GLY A 12 -5.73 10.06 -9.16
N VAL A 13 -6.73 9.21 -8.95
CA VAL A 13 -6.97 8.61 -7.63
C VAL A 13 -5.71 7.85 -7.26
N ASP A 14 -5.21 7.98 -6.03
CA ASP A 14 -4.17 7.13 -5.45
C ASP A 14 -4.70 5.68 -5.39
N GLY A 15 -4.75 5.04 -6.56
CA GLY A 15 -5.50 3.82 -6.81
C GLY A 15 -4.67 2.55 -6.82
N SER A 16 -3.73 2.41 -5.89
CA SER A 16 -3.05 1.15 -5.72
C SER A 16 -3.85 0.27 -4.76
N SER A 17 -4.58 -0.71 -5.29
CA SER A 17 -5.21 -1.72 -4.43
C SER A 17 -4.16 -2.67 -3.88
N LEU A 18 -4.30 -3.09 -2.62
CA LEU A 18 -3.50 -4.16 -2.02
C LEU A 18 -4.04 -5.54 -2.46
N SER A 19 -4.11 -5.76 -3.77
CA SER A 19 -4.47 -7.05 -4.37
C SER A 19 -3.44 -8.14 -4.01
N SER A 20 -3.77 -9.41 -4.24
CA SER A 20 -2.83 -10.51 -3.99
C SER A 20 -1.52 -10.35 -4.78
N ILE A 21 -1.59 -9.93 -6.05
CA ILE A 21 -0.41 -9.63 -6.87
C ILE A 21 0.42 -8.52 -6.22
N ARG A 22 -0.21 -7.46 -5.77
CA ARG A 22 0.47 -6.35 -5.11
C ARG A 22 1.10 -6.76 -3.77
N CYS A 23 0.41 -7.59 -2.99
CA CYS A 23 0.98 -8.15 -1.77
C CYS A 23 2.27 -8.91 -2.04
N ASN A 24 2.32 -9.73 -3.10
CA ASN A 24 3.53 -10.45 -3.49
C ASN A 24 4.67 -9.51 -3.92
N GLN A 25 4.36 -8.46 -4.64
CA GLN A 25 5.34 -7.44 -5.03
C GLN A 25 5.92 -6.71 -3.80
N ILE A 26 5.08 -6.42 -2.80
CA ILE A 26 5.52 -5.79 -1.55
C ILE A 26 6.45 -6.74 -0.77
N VAL A 27 6.14 -8.04 -0.71
CA VAL A 27 7.01 -9.05 -0.09
C VAL A 27 8.37 -9.08 -0.78
N GLN A 28 8.41 -9.09 -2.11
CA GLN A 28 9.68 -9.10 -2.87
C GLN A 28 10.52 -7.84 -2.62
N VAL A 29 9.88 -6.67 -2.54
CA VAL A 29 10.60 -5.42 -2.20
C VAL A 29 11.14 -5.47 -0.78
N TYR A 30 10.37 -5.96 0.18
CA TYR A 30 10.85 -6.14 1.55
C TYR A 30 12.09 -7.05 1.59
N GLU A 31 12.04 -8.20 0.92
CA GLU A 31 13.16 -9.16 0.86
C GLU A 31 14.40 -8.55 0.20
N MET A 32 14.22 -7.78 -0.86
CA MET A 32 15.30 -7.03 -1.51
C MET A 32 15.95 -6.04 -0.54
N LEU A 33 15.15 -5.26 0.20
CA LEU A 33 15.66 -4.28 1.14
C LEU A 33 16.37 -4.93 2.33
N GLU A 34 15.87 -6.06 2.83
CA GLU A 34 16.55 -6.86 3.86
C GLU A 34 17.92 -7.36 3.39
N LEU A 35 18.03 -7.81 2.13
CA LEU A 35 19.31 -8.25 1.55
C LEU A 35 20.31 -7.11 1.38
N LEU A 36 19.84 -5.88 1.16
CA LEU A 36 20.69 -4.69 1.07
C LEU A 36 21.18 -4.21 2.46
N GLY A 37 20.52 -4.63 3.52
CA GLY A 37 20.92 -4.39 4.90
C GLY A 37 21.07 -2.90 5.24
N ASN A 38 22.22 -2.52 5.77
CA ASN A 38 22.49 -1.14 6.20
C ASN A 38 22.84 -0.16 5.05
N LYS A 39 22.67 -0.57 3.78
CA LYS A 39 22.97 0.31 2.65
C LYS A 39 22.07 1.56 2.72
N LEU A 40 22.68 2.73 2.56
CA LEU A 40 21.93 3.98 2.41
C LEU A 40 21.34 4.04 0.98
N LEU A 41 20.07 4.33 0.92
CA LEU A 41 19.28 4.41 -0.32
C LEU A 41 18.47 5.69 -0.35
N THR A 42 18.16 6.12 -1.58
CA THR A 42 17.07 7.06 -1.86
C THR A 42 15.86 6.30 -2.41
N TYR A 43 14.73 6.98 -2.52
CA TYR A 43 13.56 6.40 -3.18
C TYR A 43 13.82 5.99 -4.65
N ILE A 44 14.72 6.71 -5.33
CA ILE A 44 15.12 6.38 -6.71
C ILE A 44 15.94 5.08 -6.71
N ASP A 45 16.85 4.91 -5.75
CA ASP A 45 17.68 3.71 -5.66
C ASP A 45 16.84 2.44 -5.49
N ILE A 46 15.73 2.50 -4.74
CA ILE A 46 14.80 1.35 -4.64
C ILE A 46 14.26 0.97 -6.02
N GLN A 47 13.86 1.95 -6.82
CA GLN A 47 13.31 1.71 -8.16
C GLN A 47 14.36 1.09 -9.09
N GLU A 48 15.61 1.57 -8.99
CA GLU A 48 16.72 1.09 -9.81
C GLU A 48 17.16 -0.30 -9.40
N GLU A 49 17.28 -0.56 -8.10
CA GLU A 49 17.65 -1.87 -7.58
C GLU A 49 16.58 -2.93 -7.92
N ALA A 50 15.31 -2.60 -7.77
CA ALA A 50 14.21 -3.48 -8.17
C ALA A 50 14.23 -3.80 -9.67
N GLN A 51 14.55 -2.82 -10.51
CA GLN A 51 14.67 -3.02 -11.96
C GLN A 51 15.88 -3.88 -12.30
N LYS A 52 17.02 -3.65 -11.64
CA LYS A 52 18.26 -4.41 -11.82
C LYS A 52 18.10 -5.87 -11.44
N GLN A 53 17.39 -6.15 -10.34
CA GLN A 53 17.09 -7.50 -9.88
C GLN A 53 15.91 -8.14 -10.62
N GLN A 54 15.32 -7.45 -11.59
CA GLN A 54 14.15 -7.90 -12.35
C GLN A 54 13.00 -8.36 -11.44
N LEU A 55 12.79 -7.66 -10.31
CA LEU A 55 11.65 -7.95 -9.45
C LEU A 55 10.36 -7.88 -10.26
N PHE A 56 9.43 -8.75 -9.95
CA PHE A 56 8.11 -8.84 -10.60
C PHE A 56 8.16 -9.43 -12.03
N GLY A 57 9.24 -10.10 -12.39
CA GLY A 57 9.40 -10.73 -13.70
C GLY A 57 9.52 -9.71 -14.83
N GLU A 58 8.75 -9.88 -15.92
CA GLU A 58 8.76 -8.98 -17.09
C GLU A 58 8.14 -7.60 -16.85
N THR A 59 7.50 -7.40 -15.69
CA THR A 59 6.86 -6.12 -15.35
C THR A 59 7.91 -5.05 -15.10
N ASN A 60 7.66 -3.82 -15.58
CA ASN A 60 8.50 -2.68 -15.26
C ASN A 60 8.46 -2.39 -13.74
N ALA A 61 9.49 -2.85 -13.02
CA ALA A 61 9.58 -2.74 -11.58
C ALA A 61 9.60 -1.29 -11.09
N LYS A 62 10.27 -0.37 -11.82
CA LYS A 62 10.27 1.08 -11.49
C LYS A 62 8.85 1.64 -11.47
N SER A 63 8.05 1.33 -12.50
CA SER A 63 6.68 1.80 -12.59
C SER A 63 5.80 1.21 -11.48
N ALA A 64 5.96 -0.07 -11.18
CA ALA A 64 5.23 -0.72 -10.11
C ALA A 64 5.53 -0.08 -8.75
N ILE A 65 6.81 0.13 -8.41
CA ILE A 65 7.22 0.78 -7.16
C ILE A 65 6.67 2.19 -7.08
N ARG A 66 6.76 3.00 -8.14
CA ARG A 66 6.19 4.35 -8.15
C ARG A 66 4.69 4.38 -7.88
N THR A 67 3.99 3.31 -8.23
CA THR A 67 2.54 3.22 -8.02
C THR A 67 2.17 2.89 -6.58
N PHE A 68 2.88 1.96 -5.92
CA PHE A 68 2.42 1.47 -4.63
C PHE A 68 3.27 1.92 -3.43
N PHE A 69 4.56 2.20 -3.61
CA PHE A 69 5.44 2.51 -2.50
C PHE A 69 5.05 3.81 -1.77
N PRO A 70 4.63 4.89 -2.47
CA PRO A 70 4.08 6.07 -1.80
C PRO A 70 2.81 5.77 -1.00
N LEU A 71 1.96 4.85 -1.47
CA LEU A 71 0.80 4.42 -0.69
C LEU A 71 1.23 3.73 0.60
N LEU A 72 2.27 2.87 0.55
CA LEU A 72 2.79 2.22 1.75
C LEU A 72 3.28 3.24 2.79
N LYS A 73 3.90 4.34 2.37
CA LYS A 73 4.27 5.45 3.27
C LYS A 73 3.04 6.09 3.89
N LYS A 74 2.01 6.39 3.09
CA LYS A 74 0.77 7.00 3.57
C LYS A 74 0.04 6.16 4.62
N ILE A 75 0.04 4.84 4.48
CA ILE A 75 -0.58 3.91 5.44
C ILE A 75 0.37 3.44 6.54
N GLY A 76 1.56 4.06 6.63
CA GLY A 76 2.51 3.79 7.70
C GLY A 76 3.20 2.43 7.64
N PHE A 77 3.22 1.76 6.47
CA PHE A 77 3.93 0.48 6.32
C PHE A 77 5.41 0.65 6.04
N VAL A 78 5.79 1.77 5.43
CA VAL A 78 7.18 2.17 5.23
C VAL A 78 7.37 3.59 5.73
N ASN A 79 8.58 3.88 6.19
CA ASN A 79 9.02 5.21 6.52
C ASN A 79 10.34 5.47 5.81
N TYR A 80 10.42 6.55 5.04
CA TYR A 80 11.64 6.96 4.35
C TYR A 80 11.64 8.47 4.14
N ASP A 81 12.83 9.05 4.31
CA ASP A 81 13.13 10.41 3.95
C ASP A 81 13.95 10.47 2.66
N ASP A 82 14.68 11.55 2.42
CA ASP A 82 15.52 11.69 1.23
C ASP A 82 16.55 10.58 1.14
N THR A 83 17.14 10.19 2.28
CA THR A 83 18.03 9.02 2.42
C THR A 83 17.66 8.21 3.65
N PHE A 84 17.67 6.90 3.53
CA PHE A 84 17.32 5.98 4.61
C PHE A 84 18.12 4.67 4.50
N ARG A 85 18.18 3.89 5.57
CA ARG A 85 18.79 2.57 5.57
C ARG A 85 17.78 1.54 5.03
N ALA A 86 18.24 0.67 4.15
CA ALA A 86 17.36 -0.29 3.48
C ALA A 86 16.56 -1.16 4.47
N ASN A 87 17.23 -1.73 5.47
CA ASN A 87 16.63 -2.58 6.50
C ASN A 87 15.76 -1.85 7.55
N GLU A 88 15.79 -0.51 7.56
CA GLU A 88 14.97 0.32 8.46
C GLU A 88 13.77 0.94 7.77
N CYS A 89 13.59 0.68 6.47
CA CYS A 89 12.54 1.29 5.65
C CYS A 89 11.14 0.82 6.04
N PHE A 90 10.96 -0.48 6.34
CA PHE A 90 9.67 -1.00 6.77
C PHE A 90 9.45 -0.78 8.26
N THR A 91 8.27 -0.26 8.59
CA THR A 91 7.84 -0.13 9.99
C THR A 91 7.43 -1.48 10.59
N GLU A 92 7.26 -1.56 11.90
CA GLU A 92 6.73 -2.77 12.56
C GLU A 92 5.39 -3.20 11.97
N LEU A 93 4.51 -2.25 11.67
CA LEU A 93 3.21 -2.51 11.04
C LEU A 93 3.38 -3.07 9.61
N GLY A 94 4.32 -2.50 8.84
CA GLY A 94 4.66 -2.97 7.51
C GLY A 94 5.27 -4.37 7.52
N ILE A 95 6.15 -4.66 8.46
CA ILE A 95 6.74 -5.98 8.67
C ILE A 95 5.65 -7.00 9.00
N LEU A 96 4.74 -6.67 9.93
CA LEU A 96 3.61 -7.55 10.28
C LEU A 96 2.76 -7.89 9.06
N PHE A 97 2.46 -6.88 8.22
CA PHE A 97 1.72 -7.10 6.97
C PHE A 97 2.46 -8.01 6.00
N VAL A 98 3.76 -7.78 5.78
CA VAL A 98 4.61 -8.59 4.90
C VAL A 98 4.70 -10.04 5.38
N LEU A 99 4.94 -10.25 6.68
CA LEU A 99 5.02 -11.58 7.26
C LEU A 99 3.70 -12.34 7.12
N ALA A 100 2.56 -11.67 7.30
CA ALA A 100 1.25 -12.28 7.07
C ALA A 100 1.05 -12.68 5.60
N CYS A 101 1.41 -11.80 4.64
CA CYS A 101 1.34 -12.11 3.22
C CYS A 101 2.24 -13.30 2.85
N ARG A 102 3.47 -13.31 3.35
CA ARG A 102 4.44 -14.39 3.13
C ARG A 102 3.96 -15.72 3.70
N ALA A 103 3.42 -15.69 4.92
CA ALA A 103 2.86 -16.89 5.55
C ALA A 103 1.66 -17.44 4.77
N ILE A 104 0.77 -16.58 4.26
CA ILE A 104 -0.36 -16.98 3.40
C ILE A 104 0.14 -17.70 2.15
N ASN A 105 1.17 -17.16 1.49
CA ASN A 105 1.75 -17.77 0.29
C ASN A 105 2.38 -19.15 0.53
N ASN A 106 2.84 -19.40 1.75
CA ASN A 106 3.46 -20.67 2.15
C ASN A 106 2.47 -21.73 2.60
N VAL A 107 1.19 -21.40 2.77
CA VAL A 107 0.15 -22.38 3.11
C VAL A 107 -0.12 -23.28 1.90
N SER A 108 -0.03 -24.57 2.10
CA SER A 108 -0.23 -25.60 1.09
C SER A 108 -1.25 -26.64 1.55
N ASP A 109 -1.62 -27.57 0.66
CA ASP A 109 -2.52 -28.67 1.02
C ASP A 109 -1.95 -29.62 2.09
N LYS A 110 -0.63 -29.56 2.32
CA LYS A 110 0.06 -30.31 3.39
C LYS A 110 0.03 -29.59 4.73
N THR A 111 -0.45 -28.37 4.81
CA THR A 111 -0.51 -27.59 6.05
C THR A 111 -1.61 -28.13 6.97
N PRO A 112 -1.29 -28.60 8.19
CA PRO A 112 -2.30 -29.03 9.14
C PRO A 112 -3.31 -27.90 9.42
N HIS A 113 -4.59 -28.24 9.48
CA HIS A 113 -5.67 -27.28 9.70
C HIS A 113 -5.64 -26.06 8.77
N LYS A 114 -5.33 -26.29 7.48
CA LYS A 114 -5.12 -25.29 6.45
C LYS A 114 -6.12 -24.13 6.49
N ASP A 115 -7.42 -24.44 6.56
CA ASP A 115 -8.47 -23.43 6.51
C ASP A 115 -8.43 -22.49 7.72
N ILE A 116 -8.21 -23.04 8.90
CA ILE A 116 -8.09 -22.28 10.16
C ILE A 116 -6.82 -21.41 10.12
N VAL A 117 -5.71 -21.97 9.62
CA VAL A 117 -4.45 -21.23 9.49
C VAL A 117 -4.61 -20.07 8.51
N LEU A 118 -5.21 -20.31 7.34
CA LEU A 118 -5.47 -19.26 6.34
C LEU A 118 -6.37 -18.16 6.89
N GLU A 119 -7.48 -18.53 7.55
CA GLU A 119 -8.39 -17.55 8.15
C GLU A 119 -7.66 -16.64 9.13
N ARG A 120 -6.86 -17.20 10.02
CA ARG A 120 -6.09 -16.41 10.99
C ARG A 120 -5.06 -15.49 10.34
N LEU A 121 -4.32 -15.98 9.34
CA LEU A 121 -3.34 -15.18 8.61
C LEU A 121 -3.99 -14.04 7.82
N VAL A 122 -5.13 -14.32 7.18
CA VAL A 122 -5.91 -13.29 6.49
C VAL A 122 -6.41 -12.24 7.47
N ASN A 123 -6.87 -12.65 8.66
CA ASN A 123 -7.29 -11.72 9.69
C ASN A 123 -6.13 -10.82 10.17
N ILE A 124 -4.94 -11.37 10.40
CA ILE A 124 -3.74 -10.59 10.76
C ILE A 124 -3.42 -9.56 9.66
N LYS A 125 -3.38 -10.01 8.40
CA LYS A 125 -3.16 -9.10 7.26
C LYS A 125 -4.19 -7.97 7.22
N GLN A 126 -5.47 -8.29 7.37
CA GLN A 126 -6.54 -7.30 7.37
C GLN A 126 -6.46 -6.34 8.56
N CYS A 127 -6.07 -6.82 9.74
CA CYS A 127 -5.85 -5.97 10.91
C CYS A 127 -4.73 -4.95 10.64
N ALA A 128 -3.61 -5.38 10.05
CA ALA A 128 -2.53 -4.46 9.68
C ALA A 128 -2.99 -3.42 8.65
N GLN A 129 -3.78 -3.83 7.63
CA GLN A 129 -4.36 -2.91 6.66
C GLN A 129 -5.30 -1.88 7.30
N LYS A 130 -6.18 -2.33 8.20
CA LYS A 130 -7.10 -1.43 8.92
C LYS A 130 -6.34 -0.44 9.79
N GLN A 131 -5.31 -0.90 10.51
CA GLN A 131 -4.46 -0.02 11.31
C GLN A 131 -3.77 1.02 10.43
N GLY A 132 -3.22 0.63 9.29
CA GLY A 132 -2.60 1.57 8.34
C GLY A 132 -3.59 2.63 7.83
N LEU A 133 -4.84 2.26 7.57
CA LEU A 133 -5.88 3.23 7.20
C LEU A 133 -6.23 4.18 8.36
N VAL A 134 -6.18 3.71 9.61
CA VAL A 134 -6.37 4.56 10.80
C VAL A 134 -5.21 5.54 10.94
N GLU A 135 -3.97 5.06 10.81
CA GLU A 135 -2.77 5.92 10.85
C GLU A 135 -2.85 7.03 9.79
N MET A 136 -3.17 6.66 8.54
CA MET A 136 -3.36 7.62 7.48
C MET A 136 -4.47 8.63 7.78
N TYR A 137 -5.60 8.17 8.36
CA TYR A 137 -6.71 9.05 8.72
C TYR A 137 -6.33 10.06 9.81
N LEU A 138 -5.47 9.68 10.74
CA LEU A 138 -5.01 10.53 11.84
C LEU A 138 -3.87 11.47 11.41
N ASN A 139 -3.15 11.16 10.36
CA ASN A 139 -2.01 11.94 9.92
C ASN A 139 -2.45 13.13 9.08
N LYS A 140 -2.27 14.35 9.63
CA LYS A 140 -2.64 15.62 8.98
C LYS A 140 -1.87 15.91 7.69
N GLU A 141 -0.69 15.32 7.51
CA GLU A 141 0.08 15.45 6.27
C GLU A 141 -0.70 14.95 5.05
N TYR A 142 -1.61 13.99 5.25
CA TYR A 142 -2.39 13.38 4.19
C TYR A 142 -3.84 13.90 4.11
N GLU A 143 -4.16 14.97 4.82
CA GLU A 143 -5.54 15.48 4.93
C GLU A 143 -6.19 15.80 3.59
N ASN A 144 -5.41 16.22 2.60
CA ASN A 144 -5.89 16.55 1.25
C ASN A 144 -5.72 15.40 0.23
N HIS A 145 -5.31 14.21 0.67
CA HIS A 145 -5.19 13.08 -0.23
C HIS A 145 -6.54 12.38 -0.46
N ASN A 146 -6.75 11.92 -1.69
CA ASN A 146 -8.00 11.28 -2.09
C ASN A 146 -8.45 10.15 -1.16
N MET A 147 -7.51 9.33 -0.68
CA MET A 147 -7.82 8.24 0.25
C MET A 147 -8.30 8.77 1.60
N TRP A 148 -7.69 9.83 2.12
CA TRP A 148 -8.10 10.47 3.36
C TRP A 148 -9.49 11.08 3.22
N VAL A 149 -9.76 11.76 2.11
CA VAL A 149 -11.09 12.30 1.77
C VAL A 149 -12.12 11.18 1.68
N ALA A 150 -11.78 10.06 1.03
CA ALA A 150 -12.65 8.88 0.98
C ALA A 150 -13.01 8.36 2.38
N LEU A 151 -12.01 8.24 3.27
CA LEU A 151 -12.25 7.82 4.65
C LEU A 151 -13.13 8.81 5.43
N LYS A 152 -12.94 10.11 5.25
CA LYS A 152 -13.82 11.14 5.83
C LYS A 152 -15.25 11.03 5.33
N LEU A 153 -15.45 10.84 4.05
CA LEU A 153 -16.77 10.67 3.45
C LEU A 153 -17.47 9.41 3.97
N LEU A 154 -16.75 8.28 4.01
CA LEU A 154 -17.28 7.02 4.53
C LEU A 154 -17.62 7.11 6.03
N LYS A 155 -16.87 7.90 6.79
CA LYS A 155 -17.17 8.17 8.19
C LYS A 155 -18.41 9.07 8.37
N ALA A 156 -18.57 10.06 7.51
CA ALA A 156 -19.65 11.06 7.61
C ALA A 156 -21.00 10.53 7.10
N PHE A 157 -20.98 9.63 6.13
CA PHE A 157 -22.17 9.16 5.43
C PHE A 157 -22.26 7.63 5.47
N THR A 158 -23.35 7.13 6.03
CA THR A 158 -23.65 5.68 6.04
C THR A 158 -23.90 5.14 4.63
N ILE A 159 -24.50 5.97 3.77
CA ILE A 159 -24.76 5.70 2.37
C ILE A 159 -24.36 6.94 1.57
N ILE A 160 -23.53 6.77 0.56
CA ILE A 160 -23.15 7.83 -0.36
C ILE A 160 -23.35 7.37 -1.79
N ASN A 161 -23.95 8.22 -2.62
CA ASN A 161 -24.09 7.95 -4.05
C ASN A 161 -22.70 7.96 -4.71
N TRP A 162 -22.45 6.98 -5.60
CA TRP A 162 -21.15 6.81 -6.26
C TRP A 162 -20.68 8.06 -7.01
N ASN A 163 -21.58 8.75 -7.68
CA ASN A 163 -21.23 9.96 -8.43
C ASN A 163 -20.81 11.10 -7.49
N TYR A 164 -21.48 11.27 -6.35
CA TYR A 164 -21.07 12.26 -5.35
C TYR A 164 -19.74 11.88 -4.67
N PHE A 165 -19.52 10.59 -4.44
CA PHE A 165 -18.27 10.09 -3.91
C PHE A 165 -17.11 10.38 -4.86
N LEU A 166 -17.25 10.03 -6.16
CA LEU A 166 -16.25 10.34 -7.18
C LEU A 166 -16.02 11.83 -7.32
N TYR A 167 -17.09 12.63 -7.33
CA TYR A 167 -16.98 14.09 -7.39
C TYR A 167 -16.14 14.65 -6.26
N ALA A 168 -16.42 14.26 -5.02
CA ALA A 168 -15.67 14.72 -3.87
C ALA A 168 -14.19 14.29 -3.89
N LEU A 169 -13.87 13.12 -4.48
CA LEU A 169 -12.49 12.67 -4.66
C LEU A 169 -11.71 13.45 -5.73
N HIS A 170 -12.41 14.04 -6.69
CA HIS A 170 -11.78 14.72 -7.83
C HIS A 170 -11.74 16.25 -7.71
N CYS A 171 -12.53 16.81 -6.81
CA CYS A 171 -12.64 18.28 -6.65
C CYS A 171 -11.69 18.86 -5.60
N LEU A 172 -10.85 18.04 -4.98
CA LEU A 172 -9.81 18.44 -4.04
C LEU A 172 -8.44 18.29 -4.70
#